data_79218de67a4ec70865eedd07e0dc41ba
#
_entry.id   79218de67a4ec70865eedd07e0dc41ba
#
_cell.length_a   1.000
_cell.length_b   1.000
_cell.length_c   1.000
_cell.angle_alpha   90.00
_cell.angle_beta   90.00
_cell.angle_gamma   90.00
#
_symmetry.space_group_name_H-M   'P 1'
#
loop_
_entity.id
_entity.type
_entity.pdbx_description
1 polymer ?
#
loop_
_entity_poly.entity_id
_entity_poly.type
_entity_poly.pdbx_seq_one_letter_code
_entity_poly.pdbx_strand_id
1 'polypeptide(L)'
;LLIRDPEHVERAEIIREKGTDRSKYYRGQVDKYRWQEFGSSYLPSELNVAYLYAQLEMADQINEARLSRWNEYYKLLTPLAEAGKIELPVVPEGCVHNAHMFYIKTADEHERQELINYLKERDILAVYHYVPLHSAPAGIKYGRFNGEDVYTTKESERLLRLPMYYGLTAEETAFVADQVKE
;
A
#
# COMPACT_ATOMS: atom_id res chain seq x y z
N LEU A 1 2.02 -11.96 -12.43
CA LEU A 1 0.68 -12.46 -12.73
C LEU A 1 0.62 -13.96 -12.46
N LEU A 2 -0.30 -14.41 -11.62
CA LEU A 2 -0.57 -15.83 -11.38
C LEU A 2 -1.77 -16.24 -12.22
N ILE A 3 -1.62 -17.29 -13.04
CA ILE A 3 -2.67 -17.80 -13.92
C ILE A 3 -2.95 -19.25 -13.51
N ARG A 4 -4.19 -19.51 -13.06
CA ARG A 4 -4.60 -20.83 -12.62
C ARG A 4 -4.87 -21.77 -13.81
N ASP A 5 -5.50 -21.24 -14.86
CA ASP A 5 -5.88 -22.02 -16.04
C ASP A 5 -4.84 -21.85 -17.15
N PRO A 6 -4.14 -22.94 -17.55
CA PRO A 6 -3.11 -22.88 -18.58
C PRO A 6 -3.63 -22.37 -19.95
N GLU A 7 -4.91 -22.52 -20.26
CA GLU A 7 -5.51 -22.03 -21.51
C GLU A 7 -5.41 -20.51 -21.64
N HIS A 8 -5.30 -19.78 -20.52
CA HIS A 8 -5.20 -18.33 -20.53
C HIS A 8 -3.77 -17.80 -20.65
N VAL A 9 -2.74 -18.66 -20.57
CA VAL A 9 -1.33 -18.21 -20.53
C VAL A 9 -0.92 -17.50 -21.82
N GLU A 10 -1.22 -18.11 -22.98
CA GLU A 10 -0.87 -17.52 -24.27
C GLU A 10 -1.55 -16.16 -24.47
N ARG A 11 -2.83 -16.08 -24.17
CA ARG A 11 -3.57 -14.82 -24.28
C ARG A 11 -3.06 -13.75 -23.33
N ALA A 12 -2.70 -14.12 -22.12
CA ALA A 12 -2.11 -13.21 -21.14
C ALA A 12 -0.77 -12.65 -21.61
N GLU A 13 0.09 -13.47 -22.23
CA GLU A 13 1.36 -13.02 -22.84
C GLU A 13 1.12 -12.00 -23.97
N ILE A 14 0.13 -12.25 -24.82
CA ILE A 14 -0.24 -11.33 -25.91
C ILE A 14 -0.75 -10.00 -25.35
N ILE A 15 -1.71 -10.02 -24.43
CA ILE A 15 -2.29 -8.82 -23.83
C ILE A 15 -1.23 -8.01 -23.10
N ARG A 16 -0.33 -8.66 -22.36
CA ARG A 16 0.77 -8.05 -21.61
C ARG A 16 1.68 -7.21 -22.47
N GLU A 17 1.88 -7.62 -23.74
CA GLU A 17 2.84 -7.01 -24.65
C GLU A 17 2.13 -6.39 -25.86
N LYS A 18 1.26 -5.43 -25.58
CA LYS A 18 0.58 -4.59 -26.57
C LYS A 18 -0.34 -5.36 -27.54
N GLY A 19 -0.80 -6.54 -27.15
CA GLY A 19 -1.62 -7.39 -28.02
C GLY A 19 -0.83 -8.10 -29.13
N THR A 20 0.48 -8.27 -28.96
CA THR A 20 1.36 -8.90 -29.95
C THR A 20 1.85 -10.28 -29.49
N ASP A 21 2.22 -11.14 -30.44
CA ASP A 21 2.87 -12.43 -30.18
C ASP A 21 4.41 -12.33 -30.10
N ARG A 22 4.92 -11.18 -29.65
CA ARG A 22 6.35 -10.91 -29.55
C ARG A 22 7.12 -11.89 -28.65
N SER A 23 6.47 -12.40 -27.59
CA SER A 23 7.03 -13.46 -26.75
C SER A 23 7.33 -14.73 -27.53
N LYS A 24 6.50 -15.09 -28.53
CA LYS A 24 6.76 -16.24 -29.42
C LYS A 24 7.94 -15.98 -30.34
N TYR A 25 8.12 -14.76 -30.82
CA TYR A 25 9.27 -14.37 -31.64
C TYR A 25 10.58 -14.55 -30.88
N TYR A 26 10.66 -14.08 -29.64
CA TYR A 26 11.87 -14.26 -28.81
C TYR A 26 12.16 -15.73 -28.48
N ARG A 27 11.14 -16.58 -28.45
CA ARG A 27 11.32 -18.04 -28.29
C ARG A 27 11.61 -18.78 -29.61
N GLY A 28 11.70 -18.07 -30.73
CA GLY A 28 11.92 -18.67 -32.05
C GLY A 28 10.76 -19.51 -32.60
N GLN A 29 9.56 -19.27 -32.07
CA GLN A 29 8.34 -19.98 -32.47
C GLN A 29 7.63 -19.36 -33.69
N VAL A 30 7.94 -18.11 -34.00
CA VAL A 30 7.53 -17.40 -35.22
C VAL A 30 8.69 -16.61 -35.79
N ASP A 31 8.71 -16.41 -37.09
CA ASP A 31 9.73 -15.68 -37.83
C ASP A 31 9.60 -14.15 -37.68
N LYS A 32 8.38 -13.68 -37.38
CA LYS A 32 8.04 -12.28 -37.20
C LYS A 32 6.83 -12.16 -36.30
N TYR A 33 6.90 -11.28 -35.27
CA TYR A 33 5.75 -11.01 -34.43
C TYR A 33 4.74 -10.09 -35.14
N ARG A 34 3.45 -10.23 -34.74
CA ARG A 34 2.33 -9.49 -35.30
C ARG A 34 1.38 -9.06 -34.21
N TRP A 35 0.58 -8.03 -34.48
CA TRP A 35 -0.54 -7.66 -33.64
C TRP A 35 -1.65 -8.71 -33.76
N GLN A 36 -2.06 -9.26 -32.63
CA GLN A 36 -3.03 -10.37 -32.55
C GLN A 36 -4.38 -9.89 -32.03
N GLU A 37 -4.38 -9.08 -30.95
CA GLU A 37 -5.59 -8.56 -30.34
C GLU A 37 -5.30 -7.27 -29.52
N PHE A 38 -6.33 -6.70 -28.88
CA PHE A 38 -6.16 -5.58 -27.98
C PHE A 38 -5.29 -5.98 -26.77
N GLY A 39 -4.35 -5.11 -26.41
CA GLY A 39 -3.49 -5.30 -25.27
C GLY A 39 -2.93 -3.98 -24.74
N SER A 40 -2.10 -4.04 -23.73
CA SER A 40 -1.48 -2.88 -23.14
C SER A 40 -0.01 -3.12 -22.81
N SER A 41 0.72 -2.05 -22.51
CA SER A 41 2.13 -2.10 -22.14
C SER A 41 2.27 -2.38 -20.64
N TYR A 42 2.17 -3.66 -20.25
CA TYR A 42 2.29 -4.08 -18.84
C TYR A 42 3.72 -4.40 -18.42
N LEU A 43 4.66 -4.50 -19.35
CA LEU A 43 6.06 -4.75 -19.03
C LEU A 43 6.72 -3.47 -18.51
N PRO A 44 7.41 -3.52 -17.36
CA PRO A 44 8.24 -2.41 -16.91
C PRO A 44 9.45 -2.24 -17.84
N SER A 45 10.07 -1.05 -17.80
CA SER A 45 11.34 -0.82 -18.50
C SER A 45 12.48 -1.58 -17.83
N GLU A 46 13.55 -1.88 -18.58
CA GLU A 46 14.75 -2.53 -18.05
C GLU A 46 15.38 -1.74 -16.88
N LEU A 47 15.32 -0.41 -16.91
CA LEU A 47 15.80 0.43 -15.80
C LEU A 47 14.99 0.19 -14.53
N ASN A 48 13.66 0.13 -14.63
CA ASN A 48 12.81 -0.16 -13.49
C ASN A 48 13.02 -1.58 -12.96
N VAL A 49 13.25 -2.55 -13.86
CA VAL A 49 13.54 -3.94 -13.49
C VAL A 49 14.88 -4.04 -12.77
N ALA A 50 15.93 -3.39 -13.27
CA ALA A 50 17.23 -3.37 -12.63
C ALA A 50 17.18 -2.75 -11.23
N TYR A 51 16.45 -1.63 -11.08
CA TYR A 51 16.23 -1.01 -9.77
C TYR A 51 15.46 -1.94 -8.83
N LEU A 52 14.38 -2.55 -9.31
CA LEU A 52 13.59 -3.51 -8.52
C LEU A 52 14.43 -4.72 -8.11
N TYR A 53 15.27 -5.23 -9.01
CA TYR A 53 16.15 -6.37 -8.71
C TYR A 53 17.06 -6.07 -7.52
N ALA A 54 17.73 -4.92 -7.52
CA ALA A 54 18.58 -4.50 -6.41
C ALA A 54 17.79 -4.36 -5.08
N GLN A 55 16.52 -3.90 -5.14
CA GLN A 55 15.66 -3.85 -3.95
C GLN A 55 15.27 -5.25 -3.45
N LEU A 56 15.03 -6.20 -4.37
CA LEU A 56 14.69 -7.58 -4.01
C LEU A 56 15.86 -8.32 -3.35
N GLU A 57 17.10 -8.04 -3.73
CA GLU A 57 18.29 -8.58 -3.05
C GLU A 57 18.39 -8.13 -1.58
N MET A 58 17.78 -6.99 -1.24
CA MET A 58 17.74 -6.43 0.11
C MET A 58 16.40 -6.63 0.82
N ALA A 59 15.46 -7.38 0.24
CA ALA A 59 14.07 -7.45 0.69
C ALA A 59 13.92 -7.88 2.16
N ASP A 60 14.65 -8.91 2.57
CA ASP A 60 14.60 -9.42 3.95
C ASP A 60 15.08 -8.36 4.94
N GLN A 61 16.22 -7.73 4.66
CA GLN A 61 16.80 -6.68 5.49
C GLN A 61 15.88 -5.45 5.60
N ILE A 62 15.25 -5.06 4.48
CA ILE A 62 14.27 -3.96 4.44
C ILE A 62 13.04 -4.31 5.28
N ASN A 63 12.52 -5.52 5.15
CA ASN A 63 11.36 -5.97 5.91
C ASN A 63 11.66 -6.08 7.41
N GLU A 64 12.79 -6.61 7.81
CA GLU A 64 13.21 -6.69 9.21
C GLU A 64 13.34 -5.31 9.86
N ALA A 65 13.98 -4.36 9.18
CA ALA A 65 14.10 -2.98 9.67
C ALA A 65 12.71 -2.32 9.85
N ARG A 66 11.80 -2.48 8.87
CA ARG A 66 10.44 -1.94 8.95
C ARG A 66 9.62 -2.60 10.04
N LEU A 67 9.69 -3.93 10.19
CA LEU A 67 9.00 -4.67 11.25
C LEU A 67 9.48 -4.24 12.64
N SER A 68 10.79 -3.99 12.80
CA SER A 68 11.34 -3.46 14.04
C SER A 68 10.70 -2.12 14.43
N ARG A 69 10.62 -1.16 13.49
CA ARG A 69 9.98 0.16 13.72
C ARG A 69 8.47 0.04 13.93
N TRP A 70 7.81 -0.84 13.20
CA TRP A 70 6.38 -1.11 13.36
C TRP A 70 6.05 -1.62 14.77
N ASN A 71 6.82 -2.59 15.24
CA ASN A 71 6.66 -3.13 16.60
C ASN A 71 6.96 -2.09 17.68
N GLU A 72 7.90 -1.20 17.43
CA GLU A 72 8.21 -0.11 18.34
C GLU A 72 7.07 0.91 18.45
N TYR A 73 6.52 1.37 17.33
CA TYR A 73 5.30 2.19 17.32
C TYR A 73 4.16 1.51 18.09
N TYR A 74 3.93 0.22 17.78
CA TYR A 74 2.87 -0.54 18.43
C TYR A 74 3.03 -0.53 19.96
N LYS A 75 4.24 -0.84 20.43
CA LYS A 75 4.57 -0.84 21.87
C LYS A 75 4.40 0.54 22.50
N LEU A 76 4.91 1.59 21.84
CA LEU A 76 4.88 2.95 22.37
C LEU A 76 3.48 3.56 22.43
N LEU A 77 2.59 3.17 21.51
CA LEU A 77 1.24 3.69 21.39
C LEU A 77 0.17 2.79 22.07
N THR A 78 0.53 1.58 22.51
CA THR A 78 -0.38 0.68 23.24
C THR A 78 -1.05 1.35 24.44
N PRO A 79 -0.37 2.13 25.30
CA PRO A 79 -1.04 2.78 26.43
C PRO A 79 -2.13 3.78 26.00
N LEU A 80 -1.95 4.45 24.85
CA LEU A 80 -2.96 5.37 24.33
C LEU A 80 -4.19 4.62 23.77
N ALA A 81 -3.96 3.46 23.18
CA ALA A 81 -5.03 2.58 22.71
C ALA A 81 -5.80 1.96 23.89
N GLU A 82 -5.10 1.50 24.93
CA GLU A 82 -5.73 0.97 26.16
C GLU A 82 -6.57 2.03 26.90
N ALA A 83 -6.17 3.29 26.78
CA ALA A 83 -6.96 4.43 27.28
C ALA A 83 -8.15 4.78 26.36
N GLY A 84 -8.35 4.05 25.24
CA GLY A 84 -9.45 4.26 24.30
C GLY A 84 -9.35 5.53 23.47
N LYS A 85 -8.16 6.12 23.36
CA LYS A 85 -7.92 7.36 22.60
C LYS A 85 -7.69 7.12 21.12
N ILE A 86 -7.09 5.99 20.77
CA ILE A 86 -6.83 5.57 19.39
C ILE A 86 -7.11 4.08 19.23
N GLU A 87 -7.25 3.62 17.98
CA GLU A 87 -7.18 2.20 17.64
C GLU A 87 -5.88 1.90 16.91
N LEU A 88 -5.24 0.79 17.28
CA LEU A 88 -4.02 0.29 16.63
C LEU A 88 -4.32 -0.73 15.53
N PRO A 89 -3.38 -0.96 14.59
CA PRO A 89 -3.51 -2.00 13.58
C PRO A 89 -3.67 -3.38 14.21
N VAL A 90 -4.53 -4.19 13.63
CA VAL A 90 -4.68 -5.59 14.03
C VAL A 90 -4.08 -6.48 12.95
N VAL A 91 -3.15 -7.34 13.34
CA VAL A 91 -2.63 -8.41 12.47
C VAL A 91 -3.41 -9.68 12.81
N PRO A 92 -4.22 -10.21 11.89
CA PRO A 92 -4.99 -11.43 12.16
C PRO A 92 -4.09 -12.62 12.45
N GLU A 93 -4.59 -13.55 13.28
CA GLU A 93 -3.87 -14.79 13.59
C GLU A 93 -3.54 -15.56 12.30
N GLY A 94 -2.33 -16.13 12.24
CA GLY A 94 -1.84 -16.83 11.05
C GLY A 94 -1.40 -15.96 9.89
N CYS A 95 -1.50 -14.61 10.00
CA CYS A 95 -1.02 -13.69 8.99
C CYS A 95 0.37 -13.15 9.32
N VAL A 96 1.19 -13.03 8.28
CA VAL A 96 2.50 -12.36 8.34
C VAL A 96 2.42 -11.09 7.52
N HIS A 97 2.87 -9.97 8.07
CA HIS A 97 2.89 -8.69 7.36
C HIS A 97 4.32 -8.17 7.17
N ASN A 98 4.50 -7.29 6.22
CA ASN A 98 5.80 -6.71 5.86
C ASN A 98 6.01 -5.29 6.40
N ALA A 99 5.19 -4.85 7.35
CA ALA A 99 5.22 -3.49 7.89
C ALA A 99 5.20 -2.40 6.80
N HIS A 100 4.39 -2.59 5.75
CA HIS A 100 4.28 -1.63 4.66
C HIS A 100 3.89 -0.23 5.14
N MET A 101 3.01 -0.16 6.14
CA MET A 101 2.62 1.09 6.79
C MET A 101 2.35 0.84 8.28
N PHE A 102 2.46 1.90 9.08
CA PHE A 102 1.87 1.96 10.40
C PHE A 102 0.76 3.00 10.40
N TYR A 103 -0.39 2.68 10.94
CA TYR A 103 -1.51 3.60 11.01
C TYR A 103 -2.15 3.55 12.40
N ILE A 104 -2.83 4.61 12.74
CA ILE A 104 -3.75 4.69 13.89
C ILE A 104 -5.12 5.13 13.39
N LYS A 105 -6.16 4.89 14.17
CA LYS A 105 -7.46 5.49 13.94
C LYS A 105 -7.83 6.36 15.12
N THR A 106 -8.25 7.57 14.83
CA THR A 106 -8.77 8.55 15.80
C THR A 106 -10.26 8.34 16.05
N ALA A 107 -10.89 9.13 16.88
CA ALA A 107 -12.32 9.04 17.12
C ALA A 107 -13.15 9.39 15.86
N ASP A 108 -12.74 10.44 15.15
CA ASP A 108 -13.40 10.94 13.95
C ASP A 108 -12.44 11.69 13.00
N GLU A 109 -12.98 12.24 11.92
CA GLU A 109 -12.24 13.02 10.92
C GLU A 109 -11.66 14.32 11.50
N HIS A 110 -12.37 14.97 12.41
CA HIS A 110 -11.94 16.23 13.00
C HIS A 110 -10.67 16.02 13.83
N GLU A 111 -10.68 15.06 14.75
CA GLU A 111 -9.51 14.70 15.56
C GLU A 111 -8.33 14.26 14.70
N ARG A 112 -8.59 13.47 13.64
CA ARG A 112 -7.56 13.10 12.68
C ARG A 112 -6.92 14.33 12.03
N GLN A 113 -7.74 15.30 11.59
CA GLN A 113 -7.22 16.50 10.92
C GLN A 113 -6.46 17.41 11.88
N GLU A 114 -6.91 17.54 13.12
CA GLU A 114 -6.18 18.30 14.15
C GLU A 114 -4.82 17.66 14.42
N LEU A 115 -4.77 16.34 14.56
CA LEU A 115 -3.52 15.61 14.77
C LEU A 115 -2.57 15.75 13.57
N ILE A 116 -3.07 15.69 12.31
CA ILE A 116 -2.26 15.95 11.13
C ILE A 116 -1.62 17.34 11.19
N ASN A 117 -2.40 18.37 11.52
CA ASN A 117 -1.90 19.73 11.58
C ASN A 117 -0.87 19.90 12.72
N TYR A 118 -1.13 19.34 13.88
CA TYR A 118 -0.24 19.33 15.02
C TYR A 118 1.11 18.67 14.71
N LEU A 119 1.10 17.50 14.07
CA LEU A 119 2.30 16.78 13.68
C LEU A 119 3.08 17.53 12.58
N LYS A 120 2.36 18.14 11.62
CA LYS A 120 2.98 18.95 10.57
C LYS A 120 3.74 20.16 11.10
N GLU A 121 3.25 20.83 12.15
CA GLU A 121 3.95 21.94 12.80
C GLU A 121 5.26 21.50 13.50
N ARG A 122 5.46 20.19 13.63
CA ARG A 122 6.65 19.56 14.23
C ARG A 122 7.50 18.80 13.20
N ASP A 123 7.33 19.14 11.92
CA ASP A 123 8.02 18.53 10.78
C ASP A 123 7.77 17.01 10.65
N ILE A 124 6.64 16.51 11.19
CA ILE A 124 6.22 15.12 11.05
C ILE A 124 5.16 15.02 9.95
N LEU A 125 5.50 14.30 8.86
CA LEU A 125 4.56 14.06 7.75
C LEU A 125 3.67 12.84 8.07
N ALA A 126 2.54 13.08 8.70
CA ALA A 126 1.46 12.12 8.84
C ALA A 126 0.37 12.41 7.82
N VAL A 127 -0.22 11.37 7.22
CA VAL A 127 -1.18 11.53 6.13
C VAL A 127 -2.39 10.61 6.31
N TYR A 128 -3.57 11.09 5.92
CA TYR A 128 -4.74 10.23 5.79
C TYR A 128 -4.51 9.18 4.68
N HIS A 129 -5.35 8.14 4.61
CA HIS A 129 -5.20 7.14 3.55
C HIS A 129 -5.87 7.64 2.27
N TYR A 130 -6.95 7.12 1.81
CA TYR A 130 -7.58 7.58 0.58
C TYR A 130 -9.05 7.91 0.81
N VAL A 131 -9.58 8.82 -0.01
CA VAL A 131 -11.02 9.04 -0.11
C VAL A 131 -11.67 7.79 -0.72
N PRO A 132 -12.79 7.30 -0.19
CA PRO A 132 -13.47 6.14 -0.75
C PRO A 132 -13.85 6.35 -2.22
N LEU A 133 -13.61 5.34 -3.05
CA LEU A 133 -13.87 5.44 -4.50
C LEU A 133 -15.35 5.70 -4.81
N HIS A 134 -16.27 5.11 -4.03
CA HIS A 134 -17.71 5.24 -4.27
C HIS A 134 -18.27 6.64 -4.01
N SER A 135 -17.60 7.45 -3.18
CA SER A 135 -17.94 8.86 -2.91
C SER A 135 -17.14 9.85 -3.75
N ALA A 136 -16.09 9.38 -4.46
CA ALA A 136 -15.34 10.23 -5.38
C ALA A 136 -16.15 10.57 -6.65
N PRO A 137 -15.91 11.73 -7.30
CA PRO A 137 -16.69 12.15 -8.48
C PRO A 137 -16.77 11.11 -9.59
N ALA A 138 -15.67 10.41 -9.89
CA ALA A 138 -15.67 9.35 -10.89
C ALA A 138 -16.43 8.10 -10.41
N GLY A 139 -16.34 7.76 -9.13
CA GLY A 139 -17.08 6.66 -8.54
C GLY A 139 -18.59 6.87 -8.60
N ILE A 140 -19.04 8.08 -8.29
CA ILE A 140 -20.45 8.48 -8.40
C ILE A 140 -20.92 8.44 -9.87
N LYS A 141 -20.07 8.89 -10.80
CA LYS A 141 -20.43 9.00 -12.22
C LYS A 141 -20.47 7.64 -12.93
N TYR A 142 -19.54 6.76 -12.64
CA TYR A 142 -19.32 5.53 -13.43
C TYR A 142 -19.57 4.24 -12.66
N GLY A 143 -19.74 4.31 -11.35
CA GLY A 143 -19.96 3.18 -10.48
C GLY A 143 -21.25 3.28 -9.67
N ARG A 144 -21.44 2.28 -8.84
CA ARG A 144 -22.45 2.29 -7.78
C ARG A 144 -21.91 1.53 -6.58
N PHE A 145 -22.25 1.98 -5.39
CA PHE A 145 -22.02 1.21 -4.18
C PHE A 145 -23.07 0.10 -4.06
N ASN A 146 -22.69 -1.09 -3.64
CA ASN A 146 -23.60 -2.20 -3.45
C ASN A 146 -23.88 -2.41 -1.96
N GLY A 147 -25.13 -2.23 -1.55
CA GLY A 147 -25.55 -2.29 -0.15
C GLY A 147 -25.34 -0.97 0.61
N GLU A 148 -25.15 -1.05 1.93
CA GLU A 148 -24.94 0.08 2.81
C GLU A 148 -23.43 0.26 3.13
N ASP A 149 -22.95 1.49 3.14
CA ASP A 149 -21.58 1.83 3.56
C ASP A 149 -21.49 1.89 5.09
N VAL A 150 -21.19 0.73 5.68
CA VAL A 150 -21.07 0.60 7.15
C VAL A 150 -19.65 0.92 7.63
N TYR A 151 -18.64 0.65 6.80
CA TYR A 151 -17.22 0.69 7.20
C TYR A 151 -16.37 1.67 6.40
N THR A 152 -16.51 1.69 5.09
CA THR A 152 -15.50 2.30 4.21
C THR A 152 -15.32 3.79 4.49
N THR A 153 -16.39 4.57 4.50
CA THR A 153 -16.32 6.02 4.79
C THR A 153 -15.84 6.24 6.21
N LYS A 154 -16.51 5.65 7.19
CA LYS A 154 -16.17 5.81 8.61
C LYS A 154 -14.70 5.51 8.91
N GLU A 155 -14.19 4.39 8.42
CA GLU A 155 -12.82 3.98 8.73
C GLU A 155 -11.78 4.82 7.96
N SER A 156 -12.09 5.26 6.73
CA SER A 156 -11.20 6.13 5.96
C SER A 156 -11.09 7.54 6.57
N GLU A 157 -12.17 8.06 7.16
CA GLU A 157 -12.20 9.35 7.84
C GLU A 157 -11.35 9.38 9.11
N ARG A 158 -11.21 8.25 9.78
CA ARG A 158 -10.50 8.10 11.05
C ARG A 158 -9.03 7.70 10.92
N LEU A 159 -8.64 7.15 9.77
CA LEU A 159 -7.33 6.53 9.58
C LEU A 159 -6.25 7.56 9.28
N LEU A 160 -5.18 7.52 10.07
CA LEU A 160 -3.97 8.32 9.93
C LEU A 160 -2.74 7.42 9.83
N ARG A 161 -1.92 7.59 8.80
CA ARG A 161 -0.65 6.89 8.64
C ARG A 161 0.49 7.72 9.23
N LEU A 162 1.31 7.06 10.04
CA LEU A 162 2.55 7.63 10.58
C LEU A 162 3.73 7.34 9.64
N PRO A 163 4.84 8.09 9.73
CA PRO A 163 6.05 7.84 8.95
C PRO A 163 6.52 6.40 9.07
N MET A 164 6.75 5.73 7.92
CA MET A 164 7.25 4.37 7.87
C MET A 164 8.08 4.15 6.61
N TYR A 165 9.40 4.06 6.75
CA TYR A 165 10.35 3.84 5.66
C TYR A 165 11.58 3.09 6.13
N TYR A 166 12.41 2.57 5.23
CA TYR A 166 13.60 1.75 5.55
C TYR A 166 14.64 2.57 6.28
N GLY A 167 14.87 3.63 6.43
CA GLY A 167 15.89 4.37 7.18
C GLY A 167 15.37 5.01 8.45
N LEU A 168 14.11 4.78 8.83
CA LEU A 168 13.52 5.33 10.04
C LEU A 168 14.25 4.79 11.27
N THR A 169 14.79 5.68 12.12
CA THR A 169 15.52 5.30 13.33
C THR A 169 14.60 5.05 14.52
N ALA A 170 15.14 4.45 15.58
CA ALA A 170 14.40 4.25 16.84
C ALA A 170 14.07 5.59 17.51
N GLU A 171 14.99 6.54 17.49
CA GLU A 171 14.83 7.87 18.06
C GLU A 171 13.71 8.64 17.32
N GLU A 172 13.69 8.59 16.00
CA GLU A 172 12.64 9.21 15.20
C GLU A 172 11.28 8.54 15.45
N THR A 173 11.25 7.22 15.55
CA THR A 173 10.04 6.46 15.89
C THR A 173 9.49 6.86 17.26
N ALA A 174 10.36 6.95 18.26
CA ALA A 174 10.00 7.38 19.62
C ALA A 174 9.51 8.84 19.62
N PHE A 175 10.21 9.73 18.92
CA PHE A 175 9.81 11.13 18.81
C PHE A 175 8.40 11.27 18.20
N VAL A 176 8.13 10.59 17.08
CA VAL A 176 6.79 10.61 16.46
C VAL A 176 5.73 10.06 17.41
N ALA A 177 6.01 8.94 18.09
CA ALA A 177 5.06 8.34 19.03
C ALA A 177 4.79 9.27 20.23
N ASP A 178 5.78 10.00 20.71
CA ASP A 178 5.61 10.95 21.82
C ASP A 178 4.75 12.15 21.40
N GLN A 179 4.93 12.65 20.16
CA GLN A 179 4.09 13.72 19.65
C GLN A 179 2.63 13.27 19.40
N VAL A 180 2.37 12.00 19.13
CA VAL A 180 0.99 11.46 19.03
C VAL A 180 0.31 11.37 20.41
N LYS A 181 1.07 11.27 21.51
CA LYS A 181 0.53 11.16 22.88
C LYS A 181 0.14 12.53 23.50
N GLU A 182 0.72 13.62 23.02
CA GLU A 182 0.45 14.99 23.49
C GLU A 182 -0.90 15.53 22.96
#